data_d1b77869c0255dd37e06b312691e73be
#
_entry.id   d1b77869c0255dd37e06b312691e73be
#
_cell.length_a   1.000
_cell.length_b   1.000
_cell.length_c   1.000
_cell.angle_alpha   90.00
_cell.angle_beta   90.00
_cell.angle_gamma   90.00
#
_symmetry.space_group_name_H-M   'P 1'
#
loop_
_entity.id
_entity.type
_entity.pdbx_description
1 polymer ?
#
loop_
_entity_poly.entity_id
_entity_poly.type
_entity_poly.pdbx_seq_one_letter_code
_entity_poly.pdbx_strand_id
1 'polypeptide(L)'
;MHTNEDSFTYKLFKIIDDNKLKDSDVYNAAGISKMVFSNLRKGVIPKKKTVFQLCLSLPITIDQATDLLASAGYTFVLSDKFEKTIKKIIEAKNTKKLTRIDVIDLILYELGLPVFNSTS
;
A
#
# COMPACT_ATOMS: atom_id res chain seq x y z
N MET A 1 -8.74 -26.88 -2.72
CA MET A 1 -8.83 -25.44 -3.04
C MET A 1 -7.44 -24.92 -3.39
N HIS A 2 -7.35 -24.24 -4.51
CA HIS A 2 -6.06 -23.72 -4.96
C HIS A 2 -5.80 -22.35 -4.37
N THR A 3 -4.62 -22.17 -3.82
CA THR A 3 -4.13 -20.86 -3.47
C THR A 3 -3.54 -20.24 -4.73
N ASN A 4 -4.10 -19.13 -5.18
CA ASN A 4 -3.56 -18.41 -6.33
C ASN A 4 -2.42 -17.52 -5.86
N GLU A 5 -1.19 -17.96 -6.07
CA GLU A 5 0.02 -17.25 -5.66
C GLU A 5 0.19 -15.90 -6.37
N ASP A 6 -0.53 -15.70 -7.48
CA ASP A 6 -0.49 -14.43 -8.21
C ASP A 6 -1.56 -13.46 -7.73
N SER A 7 -2.45 -13.88 -6.81
CA SER A 7 -3.50 -13.00 -6.32
C SER A 7 -2.94 -11.91 -5.41
N PHE A 8 -3.62 -10.77 -5.40
CA PHE A 8 -3.28 -9.68 -4.50
C PHE A 8 -3.28 -10.14 -3.04
N THR A 9 -4.33 -10.86 -2.65
CA THR A 9 -4.47 -11.34 -1.27
C THR A 9 -3.29 -12.21 -0.85
N TYR A 10 -2.92 -13.17 -1.69
CA TYR A 10 -1.79 -14.04 -1.39
C TYR A 10 -0.50 -13.23 -1.23
N LYS A 11 -0.22 -12.35 -2.18
CA LYS A 11 1.02 -11.55 -2.15
C LYS A 11 1.09 -10.62 -0.95
N LEU A 12 -0.03 -9.97 -0.64
CA LEU A 12 -0.09 -9.07 0.52
C LEU A 12 0.21 -9.81 1.82
N PHE A 13 -0.49 -10.92 2.07
CA PHE A 13 -0.37 -11.62 3.34
C PHE A 13 0.94 -12.41 3.44
N LYS A 14 1.54 -12.78 2.30
CA LYS A 14 2.89 -13.33 2.30
C LYS A 14 3.91 -12.27 2.76
N ILE A 15 3.79 -11.04 2.28
CA ILE A 15 4.65 -9.94 2.72
C ILE A 15 4.51 -9.73 4.23
N ILE A 16 3.28 -9.70 4.72
CA ILE A 16 3.00 -9.48 6.15
C ILE A 16 3.63 -10.60 6.99
N ASP A 17 3.43 -11.85 6.58
CA ASP A 17 3.94 -13.01 7.29
C ASP A 17 5.47 -13.08 7.24
N ASP A 18 6.06 -12.86 6.08
CA ASP A 18 7.52 -12.89 5.90
C ASP A 18 8.22 -11.85 6.76
N ASN A 19 7.58 -10.72 6.98
CA ASN A 19 8.12 -9.64 7.80
C ASN A 19 7.66 -9.70 9.25
N LYS A 20 6.90 -10.75 9.62
CA LYS A 20 6.40 -10.96 10.99
C LYS A 20 5.63 -9.78 11.54
N LEU A 21 4.83 -9.16 10.68
CA LEU A 21 4.04 -7.99 11.04
C LEU A 21 2.70 -8.40 11.63
N LYS A 22 2.19 -7.61 12.56
CA LYS A 22 0.82 -7.78 13.08
C LYS A 22 -0.15 -7.09 12.14
N ASP A 23 -1.30 -7.71 11.91
CA ASP A 23 -2.35 -7.15 11.07
C ASP A 23 -2.73 -5.73 11.50
N SER A 24 -2.92 -5.53 12.81
CA SER A 24 -3.33 -4.23 13.34
C SER A 24 -2.28 -3.15 13.10
N ASP A 25 -1.00 -3.49 13.19
CA ASP A 25 0.07 -2.54 12.90
C ASP A 25 0.04 -2.14 11.43
N VAL A 26 -0.23 -3.10 10.54
CA VAL A 26 -0.30 -2.85 9.11
C VAL A 26 -1.45 -1.92 8.75
N TYR A 27 -2.69 -2.27 9.15
CA TYR A 27 -3.82 -1.45 8.73
C TYR A 27 -3.83 -0.09 9.42
N ASN A 28 -3.33 0.01 10.65
CA ASN A 28 -3.21 1.30 11.32
C ASN A 28 -2.16 2.19 10.62
N ALA A 29 -1.01 1.64 10.27
CA ALA A 29 0.02 2.40 9.56
C ALA A 29 -0.49 2.85 8.18
N ALA A 30 -1.17 1.97 7.46
CA ALA A 30 -1.70 2.26 6.13
C ALA A 30 -2.92 3.19 6.14
N GLY A 31 -3.50 3.44 7.31
CA GLY A 31 -4.67 4.30 7.41
C GLY A 31 -5.94 3.69 6.82
N ILE A 32 -6.02 2.37 6.81
CA ILE A 32 -7.23 1.67 6.34
C ILE A 32 -7.95 1.06 7.53
N SER A 33 -9.27 0.89 7.39
CA SER A 33 -10.07 0.36 8.47
C SER A 33 -9.85 -1.14 8.66
N LYS A 34 -10.14 -1.61 9.87
CA LYS A 34 -10.11 -3.04 10.15
C LYS A 34 -11.05 -3.82 9.22
N MET A 35 -12.22 -3.24 8.90
CA MET A 35 -13.18 -3.87 8.00
C MET A 35 -12.62 -4.02 6.60
N VAL A 36 -12.00 -2.96 6.05
CA VAL A 36 -11.37 -3.02 4.74
C VAL A 36 -10.28 -4.08 4.72
N PHE A 37 -9.45 -4.11 5.76
CA PHE A 37 -8.37 -5.09 5.86
C PHE A 37 -8.92 -6.52 5.91
N SER A 38 -9.98 -6.73 6.68
CA SER A 38 -10.66 -8.03 6.76
C SER A 38 -11.18 -8.48 5.39
N ASN A 39 -11.74 -7.54 4.61
CA ASN A 39 -12.21 -7.83 3.26
C ASN A 39 -11.07 -8.23 2.33
N LEU A 40 -9.89 -7.61 2.50
CA LEU A 40 -8.70 -8.01 1.72
C LEU A 40 -8.32 -9.47 2.02
N ARG A 41 -8.41 -9.87 3.28
CA ARG A 41 -8.12 -11.25 3.67
C ARG A 41 -9.12 -12.24 3.05
N LYS A 42 -10.35 -11.80 2.81
CA LYS A 42 -11.39 -12.61 2.16
C LYS A 42 -11.25 -12.66 0.64
N GLY A 43 -10.27 -11.95 0.07
CA GLY A 43 -10.03 -11.96 -1.36
C GLY A 43 -10.69 -10.83 -2.14
N VAL A 44 -11.28 -9.85 -1.46
CA VAL A 44 -11.84 -8.67 -2.14
C VAL A 44 -10.70 -7.86 -2.76
N ILE A 45 -10.86 -7.51 -4.03
CA ILE A 45 -9.87 -6.69 -4.73
C ILE A 45 -10.00 -5.25 -4.25
N PRO A 46 -8.92 -4.63 -3.78
CA PRO A 46 -8.97 -3.27 -3.26
C PRO A 46 -9.02 -2.23 -4.37
N LYS A 47 -9.40 -1.02 -3.99
CA LYS A 47 -9.26 0.15 -4.86
C LYS A 47 -7.78 0.50 -5.01
N LYS A 48 -7.43 1.17 -6.11
CA LYS A 48 -6.04 1.59 -6.37
C LYS A 48 -5.48 2.42 -5.22
N LYS A 49 -6.28 3.34 -4.69
CA LYS A 49 -5.90 4.17 -3.54
C LYS A 49 -5.47 3.31 -2.36
N THR A 50 -6.22 2.27 -2.04
CA THR A 50 -5.92 1.36 -0.93
C THR A 50 -4.60 0.63 -1.16
N VAL A 51 -4.35 0.21 -2.41
CA VAL A 51 -3.08 -0.45 -2.74
C VAL A 51 -1.91 0.51 -2.55
N PHE A 52 -2.05 1.77 -2.96
CA PHE A 52 -1.02 2.78 -2.72
C PHE A 52 -0.74 2.96 -1.23
N GLN A 53 -1.78 3.02 -0.40
CA GLN A 53 -1.61 3.15 1.05
C GLN A 53 -0.81 1.97 1.62
N LEU A 54 -1.11 0.76 1.17
CA LEU A 54 -0.37 -0.42 1.59
C LEU A 54 1.07 -0.40 1.09
N CYS A 55 1.29 -0.06 -0.18
CA CYS A 55 2.64 0.01 -0.74
C CYS A 55 3.52 1.04 -0.05
N LEU A 56 2.93 2.16 0.34
CA LEU A 56 3.65 3.22 1.07
C LEU A 56 4.00 2.81 2.49
N SER A 57 3.13 2.00 3.11
CA SER A 57 3.29 1.63 4.52
C SER A 57 4.14 0.38 4.74
N LEU A 58 4.02 -0.60 3.85
CA LEU A 58 4.72 -1.87 4.00
C LEU A 58 6.23 -1.71 3.77
N PRO A 59 7.05 -2.53 4.46
CA PRO A 59 8.51 -2.52 4.25
C PRO A 59 8.88 -3.28 2.97
N ILE A 60 8.55 -2.70 1.82
CA ILE A 60 8.77 -3.31 0.52
C ILE A 60 9.50 -2.37 -0.42
N THR A 61 10.16 -2.95 -1.41
CA THR A 61 10.85 -2.22 -2.47
C THR A 61 9.86 -1.74 -3.51
N ILE A 62 10.31 -0.87 -4.42
CA ILE A 62 9.48 -0.43 -5.54
C ILE A 62 9.10 -1.59 -6.46
N ASP A 63 9.98 -2.57 -6.63
CA ASP A 63 9.68 -3.75 -7.45
C ASP A 63 8.54 -4.56 -6.82
N GLN A 64 8.58 -4.77 -5.51
CA GLN A 64 7.52 -5.46 -4.80
C GLN A 64 6.21 -4.66 -4.85
N ALA A 65 6.28 -3.34 -4.74
CA ALA A 65 5.11 -2.47 -4.82
C ALA A 65 4.47 -2.54 -6.21
N THR A 66 5.29 -2.50 -7.26
CA THR A 66 4.83 -2.60 -8.64
C THR A 66 4.14 -3.96 -8.88
N ASP A 67 4.72 -5.03 -8.36
CA ASP A 67 4.15 -6.37 -8.46
C ASP A 67 2.82 -6.47 -7.71
N LEU A 68 2.75 -5.87 -6.52
CA LEU A 68 1.53 -5.87 -5.72
C LEU A 68 0.41 -5.10 -6.43
N LEU A 69 0.72 -3.94 -7.01
CA LEU A 69 -0.22 -3.17 -7.82
C LEU A 69 -0.74 -4.02 -8.98
N ALA A 70 0.18 -4.66 -9.72
CA ALA A 70 -0.18 -5.48 -10.88
C ALA A 70 -1.12 -6.62 -10.50
N SER A 71 -0.90 -7.24 -9.33
CA SER A 71 -1.74 -8.33 -8.87
C SER A 71 -3.18 -7.90 -8.60
N ALA A 72 -3.41 -6.61 -8.33
CA ALA A 72 -4.74 -6.04 -8.15
C ALA A 72 -5.29 -5.45 -9.47
N GLY A 73 -4.54 -5.55 -10.56
CA GLY A 73 -4.95 -5.04 -11.86
C GLY A 73 -4.57 -3.58 -12.12
N TYR A 74 -3.61 -3.04 -11.38
CA TYR A 74 -3.22 -1.63 -11.50
C TYR A 74 -1.77 -1.48 -11.92
N THR A 75 -1.46 -0.28 -12.42
CA THR A 75 -0.09 0.13 -12.73
C THR A 75 0.06 1.61 -12.35
N PHE A 76 1.31 2.06 -12.17
CA PHE A 76 1.56 3.49 -12.00
C PHE A 76 1.32 4.21 -13.33
N VAL A 77 0.53 5.28 -13.27
CA VAL A 77 0.32 6.17 -14.41
C VAL A 77 1.31 7.33 -14.28
N LEU A 78 2.45 7.21 -14.95
CA LEU A 78 3.55 8.15 -14.75
C LEU A 78 3.32 9.54 -15.34
N SER A 79 2.29 9.71 -16.17
CA SER A 79 1.85 11.02 -16.62
C SER A 79 1.05 11.78 -15.56
N ASP A 80 0.59 11.08 -14.52
CA ASP A 80 -0.12 11.68 -13.40
C ASP A 80 0.91 12.09 -12.34
N LYS A 81 0.92 13.37 -12.01
CA LYS A 81 1.90 13.92 -11.06
C LYS A 81 1.80 13.28 -9.68
N PHE A 82 0.57 13.01 -9.22
CA PHE A 82 0.35 12.36 -7.93
C PHE A 82 0.96 10.96 -7.91
N GLU A 83 0.64 10.13 -8.90
CA GLU A 83 1.13 8.74 -8.95
C GLU A 83 2.65 8.70 -9.16
N LYS A 84 3.18 9.59 -9.97
CA LYS A 84 4.63 9.70 -10.14
C LYS A 84 5.32 10.02 -8.82
N THR A 85 4.71 10.90 -8.02
CA THR A 85 5.23 11.26 -6.70
C THR A 85 5.14 10.09 -5.74
N ILE A 86 4.03 9.34 -5.73
CA ILE A 86 3.87 8.14 -4.91
C ILE A 86 4.99 7.15 -5.21
N LYS A 87 5.27 6.92 -6.49
CA LYS A 87 6.36 6.02 -6.89
C LYS A 87 7.70 6.48 -6.32
N LYS A 88 8.00 7.77 -6.43
CA LYS A 88 9.25 8.33 -5.90
C LYS A 88 9.36 8.17 -4.39
N ILE A 89 8.26 8.35 -3.66
CA ILE A 89 8.25 8.18 -2.21
C ILE A 89 8.54 6.72 -1.86
N ILE A 90 7.92 5.78 -2.57
CA ILE A 90 8.17 4.35 -2.34
C ILE A 90 9.64 4.02 -2.59
N GLU A 91 10.24 4.58 -3.64
CA GLU A 91 11.65 4.37 -3.96
C GLU A 91 12.59 4.90 -2.88
N ALA A 92 12.18 5.95 -2.17
CA ALA A 92 13.03 6.63 -1.19
C ALA A 92 12.81 6.17 0.25
N LYS A 93 11.68 5.56 0.56
CA LYS A 93 11.35 5.23 1.95
C LYS A 93 12.14 4.05 2.50
N ASN A 94 12.10 3.91 3.82
CA ASN A 94 12.73 2.78 4.51
C ASN A 94 12.01 1.48 4.18
N THR A 95 12.76 0.48 3.72
CA THR A 95 12.20 -0.83 3.37
C THR A 95 12.30 -1.85 4.49
N LYS A 96 12.71 -1.44 5.69
CA LYS A 96 12.93 -2.34 6.84
C LYS A 96 11.85 -2.24 7.90
N LYS A 97 10.98 -1.24 7.83
CA LYS A 97 9.92 -1.04 8.82
C LYS A 97 8.70 -0.41 8.19
N LEU A 98 7.57 -0.48 8.90
CA LEU A 98 6.34 0.17 8.48
C LEU A 98 6.52 1.69 8.46
N THR A 99 5.89 2.33 7.49
CA THR A 99 5.79 3.79 7.39
C THR A 99 4.33 4.17 7.60
N ARG A 100 4.07 5.16 8.43
CA ARG A 100 2.70 5.60 8.68
C ARG A 100 2.24 6.52 7.56
N ILE A 101 1.00 6.30 7.12
CA ILE A 101 0.43 7.07 6.01
C ILE A 101 0.26 8.55 6.36
N ASP A 102 0.04 8.88 7.63
CA ASP A 102 -0.08 10.29 8.04
C ASP A 102 1.23 11.07 7.83
N VAL A 103 2.37 10.41 7.94
CA VAL A 103 3.66 11.03 7.59
C VAL A 103 3.74 11.30 6.08
N ILE A 104 3.27 10.34 5.28
CA ILE A 104 3.21 10.51 3.82
C ILE A 104 2.27 11.65 3.44
N ASP A 105 1.13 11.75 4.13
CA ASP A 105 0.17 12.82 3.88
C ASP A 105 0.76 14.20 4.14
N LEU A 106 1.62 14.34 5.15
CA LEU A 106 2.33 15.60 5.38
C LEU A 106 3.20 15.99 4.19
N ILE A 107 3.92 15.01 3.63
CA ILE A 107 4.76 15.24 2.45
C ILE A 107 3.89 15.66 1.26
N LEU A 108 2.81 14.95 1.02
CA LEU A 108 1.90 15.25 -0.09
C LEU A 108 1.28 16.64 0.07
N TYR A 109 0.86 16.98 1.28
CA TYR A 109 0.29 18.29 1.57
C TYR A 109 1.29 19.40 1.26
N GLU A 110 2.55 19.25 1.69
CA GLU A 110 3.60 20.24 1.43
C GLU A 110 3.87 20.41 -0.07
N LEU A 111 3.65 19.35 -0.85
CA LEU A 111 3.81 19.39 -2.30
C LEU A 111 2.57 19.89 -3.03
N GLY A 112 1.50 20.24 -2.31
CA GLY A 112 0.25 20.68 -2.92
C GLY A 112 -0.51 19.57 -3.62
N LEU A 113 -0.29 18.31 -3.24
CA LEU A 113 -0.92 17.15 -3.83
C LEU A 113 -2.05 16.63 -2.95
N PRO A 114 -2.98 15.84 -3.52
CA PRO A 114 -4.03 15.20 -2.71
C PRO A 114 -3.43 14.31 -1.64
N VAL A 115 -4.10 14.21 -0.50
CA VAL A 115 -3.71 13.34 0.61
C VAL A 115 -4.65 12.15 0.69
N PHE A 116 -4.18 11.05 1.33
CA PHE A 116 -4.96 9.83 1.44
C PHE A 116 -6.07 9.94 2.48
N ASN A 117 -5.74 10.52 3.63
CA ASN A 117 -6.69 10.73 4.70
C ASN A 117 -7.05 12.21 4.73
N SER A 118 -8.08 12.57 3.97
CA SER A 118 -8.63 13.91 4.11
C SER A 118 -9.35 13.94 5.44
N THR A 119 -8.64 14.25 6.48
CA THR A 119 -9.29 14.53 7.74
C THR A 119 -9.92 15.87 7.63
N SER A 120 -11.15 15.82 7.74
CA SER A 120 -11.87 17.03 7.98
C SER A 120 -11.39 17.66 9.29
#